data_0f3d262c97fc29ef51c2a409bb8ea9ad
#
_entry.id   0f3d262c97fc29ef51c2a409bb8ea9ad
#
_cell.length_a   1.000
_cell.length_b   1.000
_cell.length_c   1.000
_cell.angle_alpha   90.00
_cell.angle_beta   90.00
_cell.angle_gamma   90.00
#
_symmetry.space_group_name_H-M   'P 1'
#
loop_
_entity.id
_entity.type
_entity.pdbx_description
1 polymer ?
#
loop_
_entity_poly.entity_id
_entity_poly.type
_entity_poly.pdbx_seq_one_letter_code
_entity_poly.pdbx_strand_id
1 'polypeptide(L)'
;TLISMKRHRGKFDPNNDQPYELSRSRIENFFKCPACFYMQQVEGIVFPSIPGFNINEATDILLKRDFDFYREKQESHPFLISKGYSHLVPFQHENFELWTQSLHFGAKDRMHFDHLDTNLRIGGGLDDIWLNQKTSKIHIVDYKSTSQKKDNGPINLDDHWKSTYKRQMDLYVWIMKKKGLNVDDIGFF
;
A
#
# COMPACT_ATOMS: atom_id res chain seq x y z
N THR A 1 -13.05 -19.08 23.58
CA THR A 1 -13.41 -17.68 23.90
C THR A 1 -12.90 -16.83 22.75
N LEU A 2 -13.79 -16.41 21.84
CA LEU A 2 -13.49 -15.45 20.77
C LEU A 2 -13.15 -14.11 21.44
N ILE A 3 -11.88 -13.77 21.47
CA ILE A 3 -11.45 -12.44 21.85
C ILE A 3 -11.94 -11.50 20.74
N SER A 4 -13.02 -10.78 21.03
CA SER A 4 -13.47 -9.68 20.19
C SER A 4 -12.36 -8.63 20.13
N MET A 5 -11.56 -8.66 19.08
CA MET A 5 -10.61 -7.57 18.81
C MET A 5 -11.44 -6.32 18.56
N LYS A 6 -11.44 -5.39 19.54
CA LYS A 6 -12.04 -4.08 19.36
C LYS A 6 -11.36 -3.43 18.15
N ARG A 7 -12.12 -3.25 17.08
CA ARG A 7 -11.67 -2.50 15.92
C ARG A 7 -11.36 -1.07 16.36
N HIS A 8 -10.11 -0.62 16.18
CA HIS A 8 -9.70 0.78 16.34
C HIS A 8 -10.34 1.67 15.24
N ARG A 9 -11.66 1.71 15.20
CA ARG A 9 -12.46 2.63 14.40
C ARG A 9 -13.15 3.64 15.31
N GLY A 10 -12.37 4.16 16.25
CA GLY A 10 -12.83 5.23 17.11
C GLY A 10 -12.57 6.59 16.46
N LYS A 11 -13.20 7.61 17.02
CA LYS A 11 -12.83 9.00 16.82
C LYS A 11 -11.38 9.20 17.28
N PHE A 12 -10.69 10.14 16.65
CA PHE A 12 -9.41 10.61 17.16
C PHE A 12 -9.62 11.18 18.59
N ASP A 13 -8.83 10.69 19.52
CA ASP A 13 -8.79 11.19 20.89
C ASP A 13 -7.35 11.59 21.20
N PRO A 14 -7.07 12.90 21.40
CA PRO A 14 -5.72 13.38 21.69
C PRO A 14 -5.19 12.91 23.04
N ASN A 15 -6.07 12.44 23.95
CA ASN A 15 -5.69 11.93 25.28
C ASN A 15 -5.46 10.41 25.29
N ASN A 16 -5.57 9.73 24.14
CA ASN A 16 -5.33 8.30 24.06
C ASN A 16 -3.83 8.02 24.00
N ASP A 17 -3.34 7.15 24.89
CA ASP A 17 -1.95 6.73 24.93
C ASP A 17 -1.55 5.86 23.73
N GLN A 18 -2.52 5.25 23.05
CA GLN A 18 -2.26 4.43 21.86
C GLN A 18 -2.27 5.28 20.59
N PRO A 19 -1.32 5.04 19.66
CA PRO A 19 -1.27 5.74 18.40
C PRO A 19 -2.59 5.61 17.61
N TYR A 20 -3.07 6.73 17.09
CA TYR A 20 -4.25 6.74 16.22
C TYR A 20 -3.89 6.24 14.82
N GLU A 21 -4.60 5.22 14.34
CA GLU A 21 -4.31 4.57 13.06
C GLU A 21 -4.85 5.35 11.87
N LEU A 22 -3.95 5.81 11.01
CA LEU A 22 -4.24 6.42 9.71
C LEU A 22 -3.75 5.54 8.58
N SER A 23 -4.68 4.90 7.86
CA SER A 23 -4.35 4.22 6.61
C SER A 23 -4.05 5.22 5.49
N ARG A 24 -3.32 4.76 4.46
CA ARG A 24 -3.04 5.57 3.26
C ARG A 24 -4.31 6.19 2.68
N SER A 25 -5.40 5.44 2.60
CA SER A 25 -6.66 5.95 2.06
C SER A 25 -7.28 7.05 2.93
N ARG A 26 -7.13 7.00 4.26
CA ARG A 26 -7.58 8.08 5.16
C ARG A 26 -6.74 9.33 4.98
N ILE A 27 -5.41 9.18 4.83
CA ILE A 27 -4.52 10.31 4.55
C ILE A 27 -4.89 10.95 3.20
N GLU A 28 -5.20 10.14 2.18
CA GLU A 28 -5.65 10.65 0.87
C GLU A 28 -6.98 11.44 1.00
N ASN A 29 -7.88 11.07 1.91
CA ASN A 29 -9.10 11.83 2.17
C ASN A 29 -8.80 13.23 2.70
N PHE A 30 -7.74 13.42 3.47
CA PHE A 30 -7.30 14.76 3.90
C PHE A 30 -6.92 15.64 2.70
N PHE A 31 -6.15 15.11 1.75
CA PHE A 31 -5.78 15.86 0.55
C PHE A 31 -6.98 16.21 -0.33
N LYS A 32 -7.97 15.33 -0.39
CA LYS A 32 -9.20 15.57 -1.17
C LYS A 32 -10.12 16.60 -0.53
N CYS A 33 -10.31 16.51 0.77
CA CYS A 33 -11.23 17.37 1.52
C CYS A 33 -10.87 17.38 3.01
N PRO A 34 -10.05 18.34 3.49
CA PRO A 34 -9.69 18.42 4.90
C PRO A 34 -10.89 18.48 5.86
N ALA A 35 -11.96 19.20 5.47
CA ALA A 35 -13.19 19.27 6.27
C ALA A 35 -13.88 17.90 6.39
N CYS A 36 -13.99 17.16 5.27
CA CYS A 36 -14.54 15.80 5.28
C CYS A 36 -13.69 14.85 6.12
N PHE A 37 -12.37 14.98 6.04
CA PHE A 37 -11.42 14.20 6.86
C PHE A 37 -11.66 14.48 8.36
N TYR A 38 -11.77 15.76 8.74
CA TYR A 38 -12.06 16.15 10.12
C TYR A 38 -13.37 15.53 10.62
N MET A 39 -14.44 15.68 9.84
CA MET A 39 -15.76 15.12 10.18
C MET A 39 -15.68 13.58 10.38
N GLN A 40 -14.90 12.88 9.57
CA GLN A 40 -14.75 11.43 9.71
C GLN A 40 -13.88 11.03 10.90
N GLN A 41 -12.72 11.66 11.06
CA GLN A 41 -11.73 11.20 12.04
C GLN A 41 -11.97 11.76 13.43
N VAL A 42 -12.47 13.00 13.54
CA VAL A 42 -12.69 13.70 14.81
C VAL A 42 -14.14 13.61 15.26
N GLU A 43 -15.10 13.89 14.38
CA GLU A 43 -16.53 13.86 14.73
C GLU A 43 -17.15 12.46 14.60
N GLY A 44 -16.48 11.53 13.93
CA GLY A 44 -16.93 10.14 13.77
C GLY A 44 -18.07 9.96 12.77
N ILE A 45 -18.28 10.92 11.86
CA ILE A 45 -19.33 10.84 10.83
C ILE A 45 -18.86 9.87 9.76
N VAL A 46 -19.62 8.79 9.55
CA VAL A 46 -19.32 7.76 8.54
C VAL A 46 -20.01 8.14 7.24
N PHE A 47 -19.21 8.31 6.18
CA PHE A 47 -19.74 8.51 4.83
C PHE A 47 -20.17 7.17 4.22
N PRO A 48 -21.19 7.17 3.33
CA PRO A 48 -21.56 5.96 2.59
C PRO A 48 -20.38 5.42 1.79
N SER A 49 -20.15 4.11 1.86
CA SER A 49 -19.15 3.44 1.02
C SER A 49 -19.73 3.10 -0.34
N ILE A 50 -18.95 3.28 -1.39
CA ILE A 50 -19.26 2.77 -2.73
C ILE A 50 -18.74 1.32 -2.78
N PRO A 51 -19.52 0.34 -3.28
CA PRO A 51 -19.04 -1.02 -3.48
C PRO A 51 -17.78 -1.05 -4.37
N GLY A 52 -16.84 -1.92 -4.04
CA GLY A 52 -15.64 -2.13 -4.85
C GLY A 52 -15.94 -2.76 -6.22
N PHE A 53 -15.01 -2.65 -7.15
CA PHE A 53 -15.13 -3.27 -8.48
C PHE A 53 -14.54 -4.68 -8.43
N ASN A 54 -15.37 -5.72 -8.45
CA ASN A 54 -14.97 -7.13 -8.33
C ASN A 54 -13.93 -7.57 -9.37
N ILE A 55 -13.98 -7.01 -10.59
CA ILE A 55 -13.03 -7.35 -11.65
C ILE A 55 -11.61 -6.90 -11.33
N ASN A 56 -11.45 -5.73 -10.68
CA ASN A 56 -10.15 -5.21 -10.29
C ASN A 56 -9.54 -6.05 -9.18
N GLU A 57 -10.37 -6.47 -8.22
CA GLU A 57 -9.94 -7.36 -7.14
C GLU A 57 -9.51 -8.74 -7.67
N ALA A 58 -10.25 -9.31 -8.60
CA ALA A 58 -9.90 -10.59 -9.22
C ALA A 58 -8.56 -10.50 -9.97
N THR A 59 -8.33 -9.40 -10.71
CA THR A 59 -7.08 -9.18 -11.45
C THR A 59 -5.90 -9.05 -10.48
N ASP A 60 -6.06 -8.31 -9.39
CA ASP A 60 -5.05 -8.14 -8.36
C ASP A 60 -4.65 -9.48 -7.72
N ILE A 61 -5.64 -10.30 -7.35
CA ILE A 61 -5.41 -11.65 -6.78
C ILE A 61 -4.63 -12.54 -7.76
N LEU A 62 -4.99 -12.52 -9.05
CA LEU A 62 -4.32 -13.34 -10.06
C LEU A 62 -2.86 -12.91 -10.26
N LEU A 63 -2.59 -11.61 -10.34
CA LEU A 63 -1.23 -11.09 -10.45
C LEU A 63 -0.38 -11.46 -9.23
N LYS A 64 -0.90 -11.29 -8.02
CA LYS A 64 -0.20 -11.66 -6.79
C LYS A 64 0.18 -13.13 -6.79
N ARG A 65 -0.75 -14.03 -7.14
CA ARG A 65 -0.47 -15.47 -7.22
C ARG A 65 0.59 -15.83 -8.26
N ASP A 66 0.56 -15.17 -9.41
CA ASP A 66 1.52 -15.40 -10.47
C ASP A 66 2.93 -14.98 -10.04
N PHE A 67 3.08 -13.81 -9.43
CA PHE A 67 4.35 -13.35 -8.89
C PHE A 67 4.83 -14.17 -7.67
N ASP A 68 3.93 -14.66 -6.82
CA ASP A 68 4.27 -15.49 -5.66
C ASP A 68 4.90 -16.83 -6.06
N PHE A 69 4.46 -17.42 -7.19
CA PHE A 69 5.11 -18.60 -7.74
C PHE A 69 6.60 -18.37 -8.06
N TYR A 70 6.96 -17.18 -8.57
CA TYR A 70 8.36 -16.82 -8.84
C TYR A 70 9.08 -16.35 -7.57
N ARG A 71 8.35 -15.84 -6.58
CA ARG A 71 8.88 -15.51 -5.25
C ARG A 71 9.39 -16.76 -4.53
N GLU A 72 8.63 -17.84 -4.56
CA GLU A 72 9.05 -19.11 -3.96
C GLU A 72 10.33 -19.66 -4.60
N LYS A 73 10.47 -19.49 -5.90
CA LYS A 73 11.65 -19.91 -6.69
C LYS A 73 12.83 -18.96 -6.62
N GLN A 74 12.61 -17.71 -6.16
CA GLN A 74 13.57 -16.61 -6.23
C GLN A 74 14.09 -16.37 -7.66
N GLU A 75 13.18 -16.46 -8.63
CA GLU A 75 13.43 -16.23 -10.05
C GLU A 75 12.73 -14.96 -10.54
N SER A 76 13.30 -14.34 -11.58
CA SER A 76 12.63 -13.22 -12.24
C SER A 76 11.40 -13.70 -13.01
N HIS A 77 10.29 -12.98 -12.85
CA HIS A 77 9.07 -13.29 -13.57
C HIS A 77 9.24 -13.09 -15.08
N PRO A 78 8.67 -13.95 -15.96
CA PRO A 78 8.80 -13.83 -17.42
C PRO A 78 8.39 -12.47 -17.98
N PHE A 79 7.39 -11.84 -17.38
CA PHE A 79 7.00 -10.48 -17.75
C PHE A 79 8.16 -9.48 -17.51
N LEU A 80 8.84 -9.54 -16.38
CA LEU A 80 9.97 -8.68 -16.07
C LEU A 80 11.13 -8.93 -17.05
N ILE A 81 11.42 -10.19 -17.36
CA ILE A 81 12.43 -10.57 -18.34
C ILE A 81 12.11 -9.98 -19.71
N SER A 82 10.84 -10.09 -20.16
CA SER A 82 10.39 -9.55 -21.46
C SER A 82 10.50 -8.03 -21.57
N LYS A 83 10.49 -7.33 -20.42
CA LYS A 83 10.65 -5.89 -20.32
C LYS A 83 12.09 -5.42 -20.06
N GLY A 84 13.08 -6.35 -20.04
CA GLY A 84 14.48 -6.03 -19.80
C GLY A 84 14.87 -5.90 -18.32
N TYR A 85 13.98 -6.32 -17.41
CA TYR A 85 14.18 -6.26 -15.95
C TYR A 85 14.53 -7.63 -15.34
N SER A 86 15.30 -8.45 -16.05
CA SER A 86 15.68 -9.80 -15.58
C SER A 86 16.45 -9.82 -14.25
N HIS A 87 16.94 -8.68 -13.79
CA HIS A 87 17.61 -8.49 -12.50
C HIS A 87 16.66 -8.21 -11.34
N LEU A 88 15.37 -8.06 -11.61
CA LEU A 88 14.35 -7.91 -10.58
C LEU A 88 13.71 -9.27 -10.29
N VAL A 89 13.65 -9.62 -9.02
CA VAL A 89 12.97 -10.84 -8.54
C VAL A 89 11.96 -10.49 -7.45
N PRO A 90 10.84 -11.19 -7.35
CA PRO A 90 9.91 -10.98 -6.24
C PRO A 90 10.63 -11.19 -4.89
N PHE A 91 10.56 -10.19 -4.01
CA PHE A 91 11.32 -10.19 -2.76
C PHE A 91 10.69 -11.14 -1.74
N GLN A 92 11.50 -12.04 -1.18
CA GLN A 92 11.10 -12.93 -0.10
C GLN A 92 11.50 -12.35 1.26
N HIS A 93 10.54 -12.25 2.18
CA HIS A 93 10.76 -11.77 3.52
C HIS A 93 9.75 -12.39 4.48
N GLU A 94 10.17 -12.70 5.71
CA GLU A 94 9.31 -13.33 6.73
C GLU A 94 8.03 -12.55 7.03
N ASN A 95 8.07 -11.22 6.95
CA ASN A 95 6.92 -10.34 7.19
C ASN A 95 6.15 -9.96 5.92
N PHE A 96 6.46 -10.54 4.75
CA PHE A 96 5.84 -10.14 3.48
C PHE A 96 4.31 -10.26 3.52
N GLU A 97 3.79 -11.41 3.97
CA GLU A 97 2.34 -11.62 4.10
C GLU A 97 1.66 -10.58 5.00
N LEU A 98 2.32 -10.19 6.10
CA LEU A 98 1.79 -9.18 7.01
C LEU A 98 1.77 -7.79 6.36
N TRP A 99 2.77 -7.48 5.54
CA TRP A 99 2.85 -6.20 4.86
C TRP A 99 1.83 -6.04 3.72
N THR A 100 1.37 -7.14 3.15
CA THR A 100 0.32 -7.13 2.11
C THR A 100 -1.09 -6.99 2.68
N GLN A 101 -1.25 -7.15 3.99
CA GLN A 101 -2.55 -7.02 4.65
C GLN A 101 -2.86 -5.56 5.00
N SER A 102 -4.12 -5.14 4.81
CA SER A 102 -4.53 -3.79 5.17
C SER A 102 -4.61 -3.58 6.69
N LEU A 103 -4.41 -2.33 7.14
CA LEU A 103 -4.53 -1.94 8.54
C LEU A 103 -5.90 -2.22 9.19
N HIS A 104 -6.94 -2.53 8.42
CA HIS A 104 -8.30 -2.71 8.93
C HIS A 104 -8.49 -3.83 9.97
N PHE A 105 -7.51 -4.72 10.10
CA PHE A 105 -7.63 -5.92 10.92
C PHE A 105 -6.76 -5.90 12.19
N GLY A 106 -6.28 -4.73 12.59
CA GLY A 106 -5.34 -4.58 13.69
C GLY A 106 -3.90 -4.60 13.19
N ALA A 107 -3.11 -3.61 13.60
CA ALA A 107 -1.89 -3.24 12.88
C ALA A 107 -0.60 -3.80 13.48
N LYS A 108 -0.67 -4.60 14.54
CA LYS A 108 0.52 -4.86 15.38
C LYS A 108 1.74 -5.34 14.59
N ASP A 109 1.53 -6.14 13.53
CA ASP A 109 2.64 -6.71 12.76
C ASP A 109 2.57 -6.34 11.26
N ARG A 110 1.66 -5.42 10.89
CA ARG A 110 1.45 -5.01 9.50
C ARG A 110 2.39 -3.89 9.09
N MET A 111 2.35 -3.50 7.82
CA MET A 111 3.15 -2.39 7.34
C MET A 111 2.67 -1.07 7.93
N HIS A 112 3.40 -0.54 8.91
CA HIS A 112 3.15 0.75 9.53
C HIS A 112 4.43 1.36 10.08
N PHE A 113 4.34 2.64 10.40
CA PHE A 113 5.31 3.39 11.18
C PHE A 113 4.57 4.25 12.22
N ASP A 114 5.02 4.21 13.48
CA ASP A 114 4.49 5.03 14.55
C ASP A 114 5.25 6.36 14.61
N HIS A 115 4.56 7.45 14.29
CA HIS A 115 5.09 8.80 14.38
C HIS A 115 4.83 9.33 15.79
N LEU A 116 5.84 9.20 16.65
CA LEU A 116 5.70 9.44 18.10
C LEU A 116 5.31 10.88 18.44
N ASP A 117 5.85 11.86 17.71
CA ASP A 117 5.59 13.29 17.98
C ASP A 117 4.10 13.66 17.80
N THR A 118 3.36 12.93 16.97
CA THR A 118 1.94 13.19 16.72
C THR A 118 1.03 12.09 17.24
N ASN A 119 1.59 11.06 17.84
CA ASN A 119 0.87 9.86 18.28
C ASN A 119 0.00 9.25 17.15
N LEU A 120 0.54 9.21 15.92
CA LEU A 120 -0.12 8.63 14.76
C LEU A 120 0.59 7.35 14.31
N ARG A 121 -0.20 6.32 14.02
CA ARG A 121 0.26 5.11 13.33
C ARG A 121 -0.13 5.21 11.86
N ILE A 122 0.86 5.38 11.00
CA ILE A 122 0.68 5.55 9.57
C ILE A 122 1.00 4.25 8.87
N GLY A 123 0.09 3.76 8.01
CA GLY A 123 0.34 2.49 7.35
C GLY A 123 -0.61 2.17 6.20
N GLY A 124 -0.45 0.95 5.68
CA GLY A 124 -1.24 0.44 4.57
C GLY A 124 -0.98 -1.04 4.31
N GLY A 125 -1.37 -1.52 3.16
CA GLY A 125 -1.01 -2.81 2.62
C GLY A 125 -0.31 -2.63 1.28
N LEU A 126 0.78 -3.35 1.08
CA LEU A 126 1.50 -3.40 -0.20
C LEU A 126 0.81 -4.39 -1.14
N ASP A 127 0.97 -4.19 -2.43
CA ASP A 127 0.62 -5.23 -3.39
C ASP A 127 1.79 -6.18 -3.59
N ASP A 128 3.00 -5.66 -3.85
CA ASP A 128 4.19 -6.46 -4.04
C ASP A 128 5.48 -5.70 -3.73
N ILE A 129 6.61 -6.43 -3.67
CA ILE A 129 7.97 -5.89 -3.52
C ILE A 129 8.89 -6.71 -4.42
N TRP A 130 9.75 -6.02 -5.18
CA TRP A 130 10.78 -6.67 -5.99
C TRP A 130 12.18 -6.30 -5.53
N LEU A 131 13.07 -7.30 -5.45
CA LEU A 131 14.48 -7.12 -5.15
C LEU A 131 15.27 -6.91 -6.44
N ASN A 132 16.05 -5.86 -6.49
CA ASN A 132 17.05 -5.65 -7.53
C ASN A 132 18.35 -6.36 -7.14
N GLN A 133 18.64 -7.47 -7.78
CA GLN A 133 19.82 -8.30 -7.50
C GLN A 133 21.15 -7.59 -7.79
N LYS A 134 21.15 -6.53 -8.63
CA LYS A 134 22.35 -5.74 -8.95
C LYS A 134 22.69 -4.71 -7.88
N THR A 135 21.68 -4.10 -7.28
CA THR A 135 21.86 -3.02 -6.31
C THR A 135 21.59 -3.42 -4.87
N SER A 136 21.00 -4.59 -4.66
CA SER A 136 20.50 -5.08 -3.37
C SER A 136 19.48 -4.13 -2.75
N LYS A 137 18.78 -3.34 -3.56
CA LYS A 137 17.67 -2.50 -3.14
C LYS A 137 16.34 -3.16 -3.49
N ILE A 138 15.32 -2.89 -2.68
CA ILE A 138 13.96 -3.32 -2.98
C ILE A 138 13.16 -2.18 -3.62
N HIS A 139 12.25 -2.54 -4.51
CA HIS A 139 11.31 -1.64 -5.16
C HIS A 139 9.89 -1.96 -4.69
N ILE A 140 9.15 -0.93 -4.32
CA ILE A 140 7.72 -1.07 -3.99
C ILE A 140 6.95 -1.20 -5.30
N VAL A 141 5.99 -2.11 -5.31
CA VAL A 141 5.12 -2.39 -6.47
C VAL A 141 3.67 -2.24 -6.06
N ASP A 142 2.87 -1.63 -6.93
CA ASP A 142 1.46 -1.41 -6.70
C ASP A 142 0.67 -1.72 -7.99
N TYR A 143 -0.11 -2.79 -7.97
CA TYR A 143 -0.87 -3.25 -9.13
C TYR A 143 -2.09 -2.37 -9.37
N LYS A 144 -2.22 -1.85 -10.58
CA LYS A 144 -3.32 -0.96 -10.97
C LYS A 144 -4.05 -1.49 -12.20
N SER A 145 -5.29 -1.89 -12.00
CA SER A 145 -6.20 -2.19 -13.11
C SER A 145 -6.88 -0.91 -13.56
N THR A 146 -6.70 -0.57 -14.83
CA THR A 146 -7.39 0.58 -15.45
C THR A 146 -7.82 0.24 -16.87
N SER A 147 -8.97 0.78 -17.28
CA SER A 147 -9.38 0.72 -18.66
C SER A 147 -8.77 1.88 -19.43
N GLN A 148 -8.19 1.58 -20.60
CA GLN A 148 -7.67 2.58 -21.52
C GLN A 148 -8.22 2.36 -22.91
N LYS A 149 -8.61 3.43 -23.60
CA LYS A 149 -8.95 3.35 -25.03
C LYS A 149 -7.67 3.06 -25.82
N LYS A 150 -7.77 2.18 -26.82
CA LYS A 150 -6.61 1.74 -27.62
C LYS A 150 -5.76 2.89 -28.20
N ASP A 151 -6.39 4.02 -28.45
CA ASP A 151 -5.76 5.17 -29.13
C ASP A 151 -5.08 6.19 -28.18
N ASN A 152 -5.12 5.95 -26.88
CA ASN A 152 -4.60 6.93 -25.90
C ASN A 152 -3.10 6.79 -25.57
N GLY A 153 -2.36 5.93 -26.27
CA GLY A 153 -0.93 5.70 -26.01
C GLY A 153 -0.63 5.09 -24.63
N PRO A 154 0.61 5.17 -24.16
CA PRO A 154 1.00 4.65 -22.84
C PRO A 154 0.32 5.42 -21.70
N ILE A 155 0.14 4.76 -20.55
CA ILE A 155 -0.43 5.39 -19.36
C ILE A 155 0.51 6.52 -18.88
N ASN A 156 -0.01 7.75 -18.87
CA ASN A 156 0.73 8.89 -18.30
C ASN A 156 0.38 9.05 -16.81
N LEU A 157 1.39 9.01 -15.95
CA LEU A 157 1.24 9.21 -14.49
C LEU A 157 1.14 10.69 -14.08
N ASP A 158 1.33 11.63 -15.01
CA ASP A 158 1.26 13.07 -14.72
C ASP A 158 -0.17 13.62 -14.77
N ASP A 159 -1.16 12.81 -15.15
CA ASP A 159 -2.56 13.20 -15.03
C ASP A 159 -2.89 13.54 -13.57
N HIS A 160 -3.56 14.67 -13.35
CA HIS A 160 -3.88 15.20 -12.02
C HIS A 160 -4.55 14.15 -11.08
N TRP A 161 -5.46 13.34 -11.62
CA TRP A 161 -6.15 12.31 -10.84
C TRP A 161 -5.25 11.13 -10.44
N LYS A 162 -4.09 10.94 -11.10
CA LYS A 162 -3.10 9.91 -10.78
C LYS A 162 -2.08 10.35 -9.72
N SER A 163 -2.12 11.62 -9.29
CA SER A 163 -1.29 12.11 -8.18
C SER A 163 -1.45 11.29 -6.89
N THR A 164 -2.63 10.67 -6.72
CA THR A 164 -2.90 9.78 -5.58
C THR A 164 -2.03 8.52 -5.63
N TYR A 165 -1.67 8.02 -6.81
CA TYR A 165 -0.78 6.86 -6.96
C TYR A 165 0.65 7.23 -6.56
N LYS A 166 1.15 8.38 -7.00
CA LYS A 166 2.47 8.89 -6.60
C LYS A 166 2.57 9.02 -5.08
N ARG A 167 1.60 9.69 -4.45
CA ARG A 167 1.55 9.82 -2.97
C ARG A 167 1.48 8.48 -2.24
N GLN A 168 0.76 7.51 -2.79
CA GLN A 168 0.72 6.15 -2.23
C GLN A 168 2.11 5.51 -2.27
N MET A 169 2.79 5.60 -3.40
CA MET A 169 4.14 5.05 -3.57
C MET A 169 5.13 5.72 -2.62
N ASP A 170 5.13 7.06 -2.57
CA ASP A 170 5.99 7.84 -1.67
C ASP A 170 5.80 7.44 -0.21
N LEU A 171 4.54 7.29 0.22
CA LEU A 171 4.22 6.88 1.58
C LEU A 171 4.74 5.47 1.89
N TYR A 172 4.58 4.53 0.98
CA TYR A 172 5.03 3.15 1.20
C TYR A 172 6.55 3.04 1.19
N VAL A 173 7.23 3.73 0.28
CA VAL A 173 8.69 3.85 0.27
C VAL A 173 9.18 4.45 1.59
N TRP A 174 8.55 5.52 2.07
CA TRP A 174 8.90 6.16 3.33
C TRP A 174 8.73 5.21 4.52
N ILE A 175 7.59 4.50 4.64
CA ILE A 175 7.35 3.54 5.72
C ILE A 175 8.41 2.44 5.70
N MET A 176 8.68 1.85 4.54
CA MET A 176 9.63 0.74 4.44
C MET A 176 11.07 1.17 4.73
N LYS A 177 11.47 2.39 4.34
CA LYS A 177 12.74 2.99 4.76
C LYS A 177 12.80 3.19 6.28
N LYS A 178 11.73 3.66 6.91
CA LYS A 178 11.62 3.80 8.38
C LYS A 178 11.68 2.46 9.12
N LYS A 179 11.26 1.38 8.47
CA LYS A 179 11.43 0.01 8.99
C LYS A 179 12.88 -0.53 8.83
N GLY A 180 13.79 0.24 8.25
CA GLY A 180 15.20 -0.12 8.10
C GLY A 180 15.53 -0.89 6.82
N LEU A 181 14.60 -0.99 5.87
CA LEU A 181 14.84 -1.68 4.61
C LEU A 181 15.57 -0.78 3.60
N ASN A 182 16.41 -1.40 2.76
CA ASN A 182 17.13 -0.71 1.70
C ASN A 182 16.23 -0.52 0.47
N VAL A 183 15.39 0.51 0.51
CA VAL A 183 14.37 0.80 -0.51
C VAL A 183 14.90 1.78 -1.55
N ASP A 184 14.71 1.45 -2.84
CA ASP A 184 14.97 2.39 -3.94
C ASP A 184 13.89 3.48 -4.00
N ASP A 185 14.24 4.65 -4.58
CA ASP A 185 13.28 5.74 -4.81
C ASP A 185 12.37 5.50 -6.02
N ILE A 186 12.65 4.45 -6.79
CA ILE A 186 11.85 4.04 -7.94
C ILE A 186 10.87 2.95 -7.50
N GLY A 187 9.58 3.19 -7.68
CA GLY A 187 8.52 2.20 -7.55
C GLY A 187 7.94 1.80 -8.92
N PHE A 188 7.17 0.73 -8.95
CA PHE A 188 6.53 0.21 -10.16
C PHE A 188 5.00 0.21 -10.01
N PHE A 189 4.31 0.51 -11.14
CA PHE A 189 2.87 0.41 -11.28
C PHE A 189 2.52 -0.55 -12.42
#